data_07c85d2284abaaf9905a1d44b37fa800
#
_entry.id   07c85d2284abaaf9905a1d44b37fa800
#
_cell.length_a   1.000
_cell.length_b   1.000
_cell.length_c   1.000
_cell.angle_alpha   90.00
_cell.angle_beta   90.00
_cell.angle_gamma   90.00
#
_symmetry.space_group_name_H-M   'P 1'
#
loop_
_entity.id
_entity.type
_entity.pdbx_description
1 polymer ?
#
loop_
_entity_poly.entity_id
_entity_poly.type
_entity_poly.pdbx_seq_one_letter_code
_entity_poly.pdbx_strand_id
1 'polypeptide(L)'
;MQNKTNNNWPSYYLYYILMLVFFGVFILYYKHDVGNDSTISDWLINYSGGFVRRGLIGQLAIEFSNFFSFKLRDSILMFQIFFFTIYYFFVFFILRKVIENRLIILSIFSPIFILYPIAEIEAFGRKEILIFLIIVSYFLVNIQN
;
A
#
# COMPACT_ATOMS: atom_id res chain seq x y z
N MET A 1 -5.40 41.57 -5.12
CA MET A 1 -6.25 40.57 -4.43
C MET A 1 -6.15 39.26 -5.19
N GLN A 2 -5.29 38.36 -4.76
CA GLN A 2 -5.24 37.01 -5.31
C GLN A 2 -6.47 36.26 -4.81
N ASN A 3 -7.35 35.92 -5.73
CA ASN A 3 -8.50 35.07 -5.47
C ASN A 3 -7.98 33.68 -5.04
N LYS A 4 -7.96 33.41 -3.75
CA LYS A 4 -7.63 32.13 -3.16
C LYS A 4 -8.75 31.16 -3.51
N THR A 5 -8.82 30.74 -4.78
CA THR A 5 -9.72 29.66 -5.17
C THR A 5 -9.41 28.48 -4.28
N ASN A 6 -10.39 28.09 -3.51
CA ASN A 6 -10.32 26.94 -2.58
C ASN A 6 -10.08 25.67 -3.43
N ASN A 7 -8.81 25.37 -3.64
CA ASN A 7 -8.38 24.41 -4.64
C ASN A 7 -8.32 23.00 -4.01
N ASN A 8 -9.46 22.36 -3.89
CA ASN A 8 -9.63 21.06 -3.24
C ASN A 8 -9.17 19.87 -4.12
N TRP A 9 -8.60 20.14 -5.31
CA TRP A 9 -8.16 19.09 -6.24
C TRP A 9 -7.23 18.03 -5.60
N PRO A 10 -6.30 18.39 -4.66
CA PRO A 10 -5.41 17.39 -4.11
C PRO A 10 -6.16 16.36 -3.26
N SER A 11 -7.18 16.81 -2.52
CA SER A 11 -8.00 15.89 -1.71
C SER A 11 -8.79 14.92 -2.59
N TYR A 12 -9.44 15.41 -3.65
CA TYR A 12 -10.16 14.54 -4.59
C TYR A 12 -9.23 13.55 -5.28
N TYR A 13 -8.03 13.99 -5.67
CA TYR A 13 -7.07 13.12 -6.32
C TYR A 13 -6.51 12.05 -5.37
N LEU A 14 -6.24 12.41 -4.11
CA LEU A 14 -5.87 11.44 -3.08
C LEU A 14 -6.98 10.39 -2.88
N TYR A 15 -8.23 10.81 -2.76
CA TYR A 15 -9.35 9.86 -2.67
C TYR A 15 -9.41 8.93 -3.88
N TYR A 16 -9.18 9.43 -5.08
CA TYR A 16 -9.13 8.61 -6.28
C TYR A 16 -8.02 7.54 -6.19
N ILE A 17 -6.81 7.92 -5.78
CA ILE A 17 -5.69 6.97 -5.58
C ILE A 17 -6.05 5.91 -4.55
N LEU A 18 -6.60 6.30 -3.40
CA LEU A 18 -6.96 5.37 -2.34
C LEU A 18 -8.08 4.40 -2.77
N MET A 19 -9.03 4.88 -3.55
CA MET A 19 -10.07 4.02 -4.15
C MET A 19 -9.46 3.02 -5.14
N LEU A 20 -8.50 3.42 -5.97
CA LEU A 20 -7.78 2.49 -6.85
C LEU A 20 -7.04 1.41 -6.06
N VAL A 21 -6.37 1.78 -4.95
CA VAL A 21 -5.72 0.82 -4.05
C VAL A 21 -6.73 -0.18 -3.51
N PHE A 22 -7.85 0.31 -2.98
CA PHE A 22 -8.89 -0.54 -2.43
C PHE A 22 -9.43 -1.54 -3.46
N PHE A 23 -9.78 -1.06 -4.66
CA PHE A 23 -10.25 -1.93 -5.74
C PHE A 23 -9.18 -2.91 -6.21
N GLY A 24 -7.92 -2.49 -6.31
CA GLY A 24 -6.80 -3.36 -6.68
C GLY A 24 -6.62 -4.51 -5.69
N VAL A 25 -6.61 -4.23 -4.38
CA VAL A 25 -6.52 -5.27 -3.35
C VAL A 25 -7.74 -6.19 -3.38
N PHE A 26 -8.93 -5.63 -3.62
CA PHE A 26 -10.16 -6.41 -3.70
C PHE A 26 -10.17 -7.36 -4.89
N ILE A 27 -9.71 -6.90 -6.07
CA ILE A 27 -9.55 -7.75 -7.25
C ILE A 27 -8.54 -8.87 -6.97
N LEU A 28 -7.40 -8.54 -6.33
CA LEU A 28 -6.40 -9.51 -5.92
C LEU A 28 -7.00 -10.59 -5.01
N TYR A 29 -7.84 -10.19 -4.06
CA TYR A 29 -8.52 -11.10 -3.15
C TYR A 29 -9.40 -12.13 -3.87
N TYR A 30 -10.12 -11.70 -4.92
CA TYR A 30 -11.00 -12.59 -5.68
C TYR A 30 -10.27 -13.43 -6.73
N LYS A 31 -9.19 -12.90 -7.31
CA LYS A 31 -8.48 -13.58 -8.40
C LYS A 31 -7.53 -14.66 -7.91
N HIS A 32 -6.96 -14.52 -6.72
CA HIS A 32 -5.89 -15.38 -6.23
C HIS A 32 -6.29 -16.14 -4.97
N ASP A 33 -6.26 -17.47 -5.05
CA ASP A 33 -6.47 -18.37 -3.91
C ASP A 33 -5.18 -18.58 -3.12
N VAL A 34 -5.34 -18.82 -1.82
CA VAL A 34 -4.23 -19.17 -0.93
C VAL A 34 -3.59 -20.48 -1.36
N GLY A 35 -2.28 -20.46 -1.53
CA GLY A 35 -1.49 -21.64 -1.86
C GLY A 35 -1.11 -21.79 -3.35
N ASN A 36 -1.83 -21.13 -4.26
CA ASN A 36 -1.52 -21.17 -5.69
C ASN A 36 -0.80 -19.91 -6.19
N ASP A 37 -0.70 -18.89 -5.35
CA ASP A 37 -0.12 -17.62 -5.71
C ASP A 37 1.04 -17.24 -4.79
N SER A 38 2.19 -16.95 -5.39
CA SER A 38 3.38 -16.50 -4.67
C SER A 38 3.17 -15.17 -3.91
N THR A 39 2.33 -14.28 -4.45
CA THR A 39 2.03 -12.96 -3.85
C THR A 39 1.38 -13.07 -2.48
N ILE A 40 0.45 -14.01 -2.33
CA ILE A 40 -0.27 -14.20 -1.06
C ILE A 40 0.48 -15.15 -0.15
N SER A 41 1.05 -16.21 -0.70
CA SER A 41 1.82 -17.20 0.05
C SER A 41 3.02 -16.57 0.75
N ASP A 42 3.60 -15.53 0.19
CA ASP A 42 4.68 -14.77 0.81
C ASP A 42 4.27 -14.12 2.13
N TRP A 43 3.03 -13.64 2.26
CA TRP A 43 2.51 -13.05 3.51
C TRP A 43 2.29 -14.09 4.59
N LEU A 44 2.15 -15.37 4.23
CA LEU A 44 1.93 -16.48 5.15
C LEU A 44 3.21 -17.05 5.76
N ILE A 45 4.38 -16.65 5.27
CA ILE A 45 5.66 -17.07 5.87
C ILE A 45 5.69 -16.58 7.32
N ASN A 46 5.75 -17.53 8.27
CA ASN A 46 5.66 -17.31 9.71
C ASN A 46 6.78 -18.08 10.44
N TYR A 47 6.76 -18.01 11.78
CA TYR A 47 7.78 -18.65 12.62
C TYR A 47 7.38 -20.04 13.14
N SER A 48 6.26 -20.62 12.76
CA SER A 48 5.78 -21.90 13.28
C SER A 48 6.72 -23.09 13.00
N GLY A 49 7.50 -23.00 11.91
CA GLY A 49 8.53 -23.99 11.56
C GLY A 49 9.97 -23.63 11.98
N GLY A 50 10.16 -22.57 12.77
CA GLY A 50 11.45 -22.03 13.16
C GLY A 50 11.69 -20.61 12.66
N PHE A 51 12.85 -20.03 13.00
CA PHE A 51 13.16 -18.66 12.62
C PHE A 51 13.34 -18.52 11.10
N VAL A 52 12.49 -17.74 10.45
CA VAL A 52 12.53 -17.43 9.02
C VAL A 52 12.69 -15.92 8.83
N ARG A 53 13.65 -15.50 8.00
CA ARG A 53 14.01 -14.09 7.77
C ARG A 53 12.84 -13.15 7.45
N ARG A 54 11.73 -13.66 6.91
CA ARG A 54 10.56 -12.86 6.49
C ARG A 54 9.28 -13.24 7.25
N GLY A 55 9.39 -13.89 8.41
CA GLY A 55 8.26 -14.49 9.11
C GLY A 55 7.42 -13.53 9.97
N LEU A 56 7.94 -12.32 10.28
CA LEU A 56 7.30 -11.41 11.24
C LEU A 56 5.85 -11.06 10.86
N ILE A 57 5.63 -10.65 9.62
CA ILE A 57 4.29 -10.22 9.19
C ILE A 57 3.32 -11.40 9.12
N GLY A 58 3.78 -12.56 8.67
CA GLY A 58 2.95 -13.77 8.68
C GLY A 58 2.55 -14.19 10.09
N GLN A 59 3.47 -14.07 11.05
CA GLN A 59 3.16 -14.33 12.46
C GLN A 59 2.12 -13.34 12.99
N LEU A 60 2.28 -12.05 12.71
CA LEU A 60 1.29 -11.04 13.09
C LEU A 60 -0.08 -11.28 12.45
N ALA A 61 -0.10 -11.73 11.18
CA ALA A 61 -1.35 -12.06 10.50
C ALA A 61 -2.06 -13.26 11.15
N ILE A 62 -1.31 -14.27 11.59
CA ILE A 62 -1.86 -15.42 12.32
C ILE A 62 -2.42 -14.98 13.66
N GLU A 63 -1.67 -14.22 14.45
CA GLU A 63 -2.11 -13.72 15.76
C GLU A 63 -3.35 -12.84 15.64
N PHE A 64 -3.37 -11.95 14.65
CA PHE A 64 -4.52 -11.09 14.35
C PHE A 64 -5.75 -11.93 13.93
N SER A 65 -5.57 -12.92 13.07
CA SER A 65 -6.61 -13.87 12.68
C SER A 65 -7.21 -14.60 13.88
N ASN A 66 -6.35 -15.10 14.77
CA ASN A 66 -6.77 -15.81 15.97
C ASN A 66 -7.49 -14.90 16.97
N PHE A 67 -6.99 -13.67 17.17
CA PHE A 67 -7.58 -12.71 18.10
C PHE A 67 -8.99 -12.29 17.68
N PHE A 68 -9.20 -12.02 16.41
CA PHE A 68 -10.51 -11.58 15.87
C PHE A 68 -11.37 -12.72 15.34
N SER A 69 -10.89 -13.97 15.38
CA SER A 69 -11.59 -15.13 14.79
C SER A 69 -11.91 -14.96 13.29
N PHE A 70 -11.07 -14.23 12.57
CA PHE A 70 -11.18 -14.05 11.13
C PHE A 70 -10.50 -15.21 10.38
N LYS A 71 -10.87 -15.39 9.12
CA LYS A 71 -10.09 -16.27 8.25
C LYS A 71 -8.72 -15.63 8.00
N LEU A 72 -7.66 -16.43 7.99
CA LEU A 72 -6.30 -15.95 7.77
C LEU A 72 -6.16 -15.13 6.47
N ARG A 73 -6.92 -15.51 5.45
CA ARG A 73 -6.99 -14.78 4.17
C ARG A 73 -7.52 -13.35 4.33
N ASP A 74 -8.54 -13.17 5.17
CA ASP A 74 -9.15 -11.86 5.43
C ASP A 74 -8.18 -10.96 6.23
N SER A 75 -7.40 -11.55 7.13
CA SER A 75 -6.35 -10.84 7.86
C SER A 75 -5.25 -10.34 6.92
N ILE A 76 -4.83 -11.15 5.94
CA ILE A 76 -3.88 -10.72 4.91
C ILE A 76 -4.44 -9.58 4.08
N LEU A 77 -5.71 -9.69 3.64
CA LEU A 77 -6.40 -8.63 2.91
C LEU A 77 -6.36 -7.30 3.69
N MET A 78 -6.68 -7.34 4.99
CA MET A 78 -6.63 -6.15 5.84
C MET A 78 -5.23 -5.54 5.92
N PHE A 79 -4.19 -6.36 6.08
CA PHE A 79 -2.81 -5.88 6.07
C PHE A 79 -2.41 -5.30 4.71
N GLN A 80 -2.78 -5.92 3.61
CA GLN A 80 -2.52 -5.39 2.28
C GLN A 80 -3.17 -4.02 2.11
N ILE A 81 -4.48 -3.89 2.39
CA ILE A 81 -5.18 -2.60 2.31
C ILE A 81 -4.49 -1.55 3.18
N PHE A 82 -4.16 -1.89 4.43
CA PHE A 82 -3.55 -0.99 5.38
C PHE A 82 -2.19 -0.47 4.90
N PHE A 83 -1.26 -1.37 4.54
CA PHE A 83 0.09 -0.98 4.16
C PHE A 83 0.13 -0.24 2.81
N PHE A 84 -0.65 -0.66 1.83
CA PHE A 84 -0.73 0.05 0.55
C PHE A 84 -1.38 1.43 0.70
N THR A 85 -2.44 1.55 1.52
CA THR A 85 -3.09 2.83 1.79
C THR A 85 -2.13 3.82 2.44
N ILE A 86 -1.40 3.40 3.48
CA ILE A 86 -0.41 4.25 4.16
C ILE A 86 0.71 4.63 3.20
N TYR A 87 1.22 3.68 2.40
CA TYR A 87 2.28 3.95 1.44
C TYR A 87 1.89 5.04 0.44
N TYR A 88 0.76 4.89 -0.24
CA TYR A 88 0.31 5.87 -1.22
C TYR A 88 -0.06 7.21 -0.59
N PHE A 89 -0.62 7.20 0.62
CA PHE A 89 -0.88 8.42 1.38
C PHE A 89 0.41 9.18 1.67
N PHE A 90 1.45 8.53 2.16
CA PHE A 90 2.73 9.14 2.48
C PHE A 90 3.45 9.65 1.23
N VAL A 91 3.50 8.85 0.17
CA VAL A 91 4.11 9.25 -1.10
C VAL A 91 3.41 10.49 -1.66
N PHE A 92 2.07 10.50 -1.65
CA PHE A 92 1.31 11.67 -2.11
C PHE A 92 1.62 12.91 -1.27
N PHE A 93 1.69 12.75 0.03
CA PHE A 93 1.95 13.86 0.96
C PHE A 93 3.35 14.47 0.75
N ILE A 94 4.38 13.62 0.57
CA ILE A 94 5.75 14.06 0.29
C ILE A 94 5.80 14.78 -1.05
N LEU A 95 5.30 14.17 -2.10
CA LEU A 95 5.36 14.73 -3.45
C LEU A 95 4.62 16.06 -3.55
N ARG A 96 3.49 16.19 -2.86
CA ARG A 96 2.74 17.45 -2.80
C ARG A 96 3.52 18.57 -2.12
N LYS A 97 4.39 18.26 -1.13
CA LYS A 97 5.24 19.26 -0.48
C LYS A 97 6.40 19.73 -1.37
N VAL A 98 6.95 18.81 -2.16
CA VAL A 98 8.15 19.05 -2.96
C VAL A 98 7.82 19.61 -4.34
N ILE A 99 6.68 19.22 -4.90
CA ILE A 99 6.30 19.53 -6.29
C ILE A 99 5.08 20.46 -6.29
N GLU A 100 5.26 21.67 -6.78
CA GLU A 100 4.18 22.66 -6.92
C GLU A 100 3.33 22.42 -8.17
N ASN A 101 3.94 21.87 -9.22
CA ASN A 101 3.27 21.67 -10.49
C ASN A 101 2.35 20.45 -10.48
N ARG A 102 1.06 20.69 -10.69
CA ARG A 102 0.01 19.65 -10.70
C ARG A 102 0.24 18.59 -11.78
N LEU A 103 0.68 19.01 -12.98
CA LEU A 103 0.88 18.07 -14.09
C LEU A 103 1.99 17.07 -13.78
N ILE A 104 3.03 17.49 -13.06
CA ILE A 104 4.12 16.60 -12.65
C ILE A 104 3.59 15.58 -11.64
N ILE A 105 2.79 16.01 -10.65
CA ILE A 105 2.19 15.08 -9.68
C ILE A 105 1.29 14.06 -10.40
N LEU A 106 0.44 14.51 -11.32
CA LEU A 106 -0.42 13.62 -12.09
C LEU A 106 0.38 12.62 -12.95
N SER A 107 1.50 13.07 -13.54
CA SER A 107 2.38 12.21 -14.33
C SER A 107 3.07 11.14 -13.47
N ILE A 108 3.52 11.51 -12.27
CA ILE A 108 4.15 10.59 -11.33
C ILE A 108 3.15 9.53 -10.83
N PHE A 109 1.91 9.94 -10.53
CA PHE A 109 0.81 9.04 -10.17
C PHE A 109 0.10 8.49 -11.42
N SER A 110 0.85 8.06 -12.41
CA SER A 110 0.31 7.35 -13.58
C SER A 110 0.57 5.84 -13.45
N PRO A 111 -0.18 5.01 -14.18
CA PRO A 111 0.05 3.56 -14.23
C PRO A 111 1.44 3.15 -14.74
N ILE A 112 2.15 4.06 -15.41
CA ILE A 112 3.52 3.82 -15.91
C ILE A 112 4.57 3.96 -14.79
N PHE A 113 4.25 4.71 -13.72
CA PHE A 113 5.19 5.00 -12.63
C PHE A 113 4.69 4.43 -11.29
N ILE A 114 4.31 5.29 -10.36
CA ILE A 114 3.99 4.89 -8.98
C ILE A 114 2.73 4.02 -8.88
N LEU A 115 1.76 4.18 -9.78
CA LEU A 115 0.57 3.34 -9.82
C LEU A 115 0.76 2.03 -10.62
N TYR A 116 1.95 1.76 -11.13
CA TYR A 116 2.25 0.51 -11.85
C TYR A 116 1.85 -0.75 -11.06
N PRO A 117 2.12 -0.88 -9.75
CA PRO A 117 1.70 -2.07 -9.01
C PRO A 117 0.19 -2.29 -8.99
N ILE A 118 -0.61 -1.22 -9.11
CA ILE A 118 -2.08 -1.35 -9.18
C ILE A 118 -2.52 -1.80 -10.59
N ALA A 119 -1.81 -1.35 -11.63
CA ALA A 119 -2.08 -1.77 -13.00
C ALA A 119 -1.68 -3.23 -13.27
N GLU A 120 -0.61 -3.69 -12.62
CA GLU A 120 -0.10 -5.06 -12.71
C GLU A 120 -0.45 -5.84 -11.44
N ILE A 121 -1.52 -6.62 -11.50
CA ILE A 121 -2.06 -7.33 -10.32
C ILE A 121 -1.03 -8.31 -9.72
N GLU A 122 -0.13 -8.88 -10.51
CA GLU A 122 0.91 -9.78 -10.01
C GLU A 122 2.01 -9.04 -9.22
N ALA A 123 2.26 -7.76 -9.54
CA ALA A 123 3.16 -6.90 -8.77
C ALA A 123 2.45 -6.32 -7.53
N PHE A 124 1.13 -6.21 -7.59
CA PHE A 124 0.32 -5.69 -6.50
C PHE A 124 0.15 -6.73 -5.40
N GLY A 125 0.20 -6.30 -4.17
CA GLY A 125 0.01 -7.17 -3.01
C GLY A 125 1.28 -7.84 -2.50
N ARG A 126 2.44 -7.61 -3.12
CA ARG A 126 3.72 -8.12 -2.61
C ARG A 126 4.12 -7.43 -1.30
N LYS A 127 4.71 -8.17 -0.38
CA LYS A 127 5.14 -7.64 0.92
C LYS A 127 6.36 -6.71 0.87
N GLU A 128 7.04 -6.61 -0.27
CA GLU A 128 8.09 -5.62 -0.52
C GLU A 128 7.63 -4.18 -0.29
N ILE A 129 6.31 -3.92 -0.33
CA ILE A 129 5.72 -2.63 0.04
C ILE A 129 6.17 -2.17 1.44
N LEU A 130 6.48 -3.08 2.36
CA LEU A 130 6.96 -2.75 3.70
C LEU A 130 8.33 -2.06 3.67
N ILE A 131 9.21 -2.47 2.77
CA ILE A 131 10.52 -1.85 2.58
C ILE A 131 10.34 -0.43 2.04
N PHE A 132 9.49 -0.27 1.03
CA PHE A 132 9.17 1.04 0.47
C PHE A 132 8.52 1.96 1.49
N LEU A 133 7.66 1.41 2.35
CA LEU A 133 7.01 2.16 3.43
C LEU A 133 8.04 2.68 4.47
N ILE A 134 9.03 1.86 4.83
CA ILE A 134 10.11 2.29 5.73
C ILE A 134 10.90 3.43 5.10
N ILE A 135 11.27 3.29 3.81
CA ILE A 135 12.02 4.32 3.09
C ILE A 135 11.22 5.64 3.04
N VAL A 136 9.95 5.57 2.67
CA VAL A 136 9.07 6.75 2.59
C VAL A 136 8.88 7.40 3.96
N SER A 137 8.72 6.60 5.03
CA SER A 137 8.62 7.10 6.40
C SER A 137 9.88 7.84 6.84
N TYR A 138 11.06 7.32 6.48
CA TYR A 138 12.33 7.98 6.74
C TYR A 138 12.43 9.36 6.05
N PHE A 139 12.02 9.43 4.78
CA PHE A 139 11.98 10.71 4.06
C PHE A 139 10.98 11.69 4.68
N LEU A 140 9.82 11.22 5.15
CA LEU A 140 8.86 12.09 5.83
C LEU A 140 9.45 12.76 7.07
N VAL A 141 10.16 12.01 7.90
CA VAL A 141 10.81 12.55 9.11
C VAL A 141 11.86 13.60 8.75
N ASN A 142 12.67 13.34 7.73
CA ASN A 142 13.73 14.28 7.31
C ASN A 142 13.20 15.55 6.63
N ILE A 143 12.04 15.53 6.00
CA ILE A 143 11.42 16.72 5.39
C ILE A 143 10.75 17.61 6.46
N GLN A 144 10.46 17.06 7.63
CA GLN A 144 9.84 17.81 8.74
C GLN A 144 10.87 18.50 9.64
N ASN A 145 12.11 18.05 9.64
CA ASN A 145 13.24 18.66 10.32
C ASN A 145 13.98 19.63 9.41
#